data_4e26f8d3ca75130cc939fcbba0a23c33
#
_entry.id   4e26f8d3ca75130cc939fcbba0a23c33
#
_cell.length_a   1.000
_cell.length_b   1.000
_cell.length_c   1.000
_cell.angle_alpha   90.00
_cell.angle_beta   90.00
_cell.angle_gamma   90.00
#
_symmetry.space_group_name_H-M   'P 1'
#
loop_
_entity.id
_entity.type
_entity.pdbx_description
1 polymer ?
#
loop_
_entity_poly.entity_id
_entity_poly.type
_entity_poly.pdbx_seq_one_letter_code
_entity_poly.pdbx_strand_id
1 'polypeptide(L)'
;MSNFTIRSYRPAALEVIKAITIEGFNGVSVDHGIEQKFGVIAGRAWRWRAPERPGLYPLVVHAEGGTAEVRLNVFVKTPVDHARRTLDGFRIGRYEPQPQAGRPDTAPPAGLIRVTPANRDTRLSPHFRLDQFLCHQQPEHWPKYVLVQPRLLDKLERLHGALAEAGFPLDTITVMSGYRTPWYNADIGNTTVYSQHLFGSAA
;
A
#
# COMPACT_ATOMS: atom_id res chain seq x y z
N MET A 1 15.61 -2.06 -22.42
CA MET A 1 14.92 -2.04 -21.13
C MET A 1 14.75 -0.58 -20.71
N SER A 2 13.52 -0.09 -20.66
CA SER A 2 13.25 1.31 -20.30
C SER A 2 13.19 1.39 -18.77
N ASN A 3 14.15 2.08 -18.16
CA ASN A 3 14.17 2.28 -16.73
C ASN A 3 13.22 3.44 -16.36
N PHE A 4 12.18 3.15 -15.63
CA PHE A 4 11.32 4.16 -15.01
C PHE A 4 11.82 4.44 -13.60
N THR A 5 11.95 5.73 -13.26
CA THR A 5 12.27 6.14 -11.89
C THR A 5 11.07 6.88 -11.33
N ILE A 6 10.47 6.31 -10.28
CA ILE A 6 9.48 7.01 -9.46
C ILE A 6 10.25 7.74 -8.37
N ARG A 7 10.35 9.07 -8.49
CA ARG A 7 11.00 9.91 -7.47
C ARG A 7 10.00 10.51 -6.51
N SER A 8 10.28 10.26 -5.27
CA SER A 8 9.78 10.82 -4.03
C SER A 8 8.31 10.63 -3.71
N TYR A 9 8.16 9.78 -2.77
CA TYR A 9 7.08 9.77 -1.83
C TYR A 9 7.64 10.26 -0.47
N ARG A 10 7.19 11.40 0.02
CA ARG A 10 7.33 11.80 1.42
C ARG A 10 5.94 11.84 2.05
N PRO A 11 5.62 10.99 3.02
CA PRO A 11 4.41 11.14 3.79
C PRO A 11 4.59 12.26 4.83
N ALA A 12 3.76 13.28 4.80
CA ALA A 12 3.53 14.17 5.91
C ALA A 12 2.16 13.86 6.54
N ALA A 13 2.01 14.10 7.83
CA ALA A 13 0.82 13.80 8.61
C ALA A 13 -0.46 14.35 7.94
N LEU A 14 -1.51 13.53 7.80
CA LEU A 14 -2.75 13.78 7.03
C LEU A 14 -2.64 13.55 5.51
N GLU A 15 -1.89 12.55 5.07
CA GLU A 15 -1.69 12.41 3.64
C GLU A 15 -2.55 11.34 2.99
N VAL A 16 -3.56 11.83 2.44
CA VAL A 16 -3.92 11.59 1.02
C VAL A 16 -2.66 11.83 0.19
N ILE A 17 -2.20 10.84 -0.58
CA ILE A 17 -1.15 11.09 -1.58
C ILE A 17 -1.66 12.21 -2.49
N LYS A 18 -1.13 13.43 -2.30
CA LYS A 18 -1.62 14.59 -3.03
C LYS A 18 -1.10 14.68 -4.45
N ALA A 19 0.05 14.06 -4.72
CA ALA A 19 0.62 13.98 -6.05
C ALA A 19 1.66 12.87 -6.16
N ILE A 20 1.73 12.24 -7.32
CA ILE A 20 2.81 11.36 -7.76
C ILE A 20 3.50 12.08 -8.91
N THR A 21 4.83 12.17 -8.86
CA THR A 21 5.63 12.60 -9.99
C THR A 21 6.21 11.36 -10.66
N ILE A 22 5.86 11.15 -11.92
CA ILE A 22 6.40 10.08 -12.74
C ILE A 22 7.37 10.73 -13.71
N GLU A 23 8.64 10.36 -13.63
CA GLU A 23 9.67 10.80 -14.57
C GLU A 23 9.89 9.70 -15.61
N GLY A 24 9.82 10.04 -16.89
CA GLY A 24 9.98 9.09 -17.98
C GLY A 24 10.64 9.73 -19.19
N PHE A 25 10.94 8.92 -20.20
CA PHE A 25 11.47 9.39 -21.47
C PHE A 25 10.37 9.98 -22.36
N ASN A 26 10.74 10.74 -23.41
CA ASN A 26 9.81 11.29 -24.39
C ASN A 26 8.90 10.20 -24.95
N GLY A 27 7.61 10.52 -25.17
CA GLY A 27 6.65 9.59 -25.77
C GLY A 27 5.95 8.64 -24.79
N VAL A 28 5.76 9.03 -23.55
CA VAL A 28 5.00 8.27 -22.56
C VAL A 28 3.68 8.99 -22.25
N SER A 29 2.59 8.26 -22.22
CA SER A 29 1.26 8.74 -21.79
C SER A 29 0.83 8.10 -20.49
N VAL A 30 0.02 8.81 -19.69
CA VAL A 30 -0.55 8.29 -18.45
C VAL A 30 -2.06 8.24 -18.60
N ASP A 31 -2.64 7.03 -18.40
CA ASP A 31 -4.07 6.82 -18.30
C ASP A 31 -4.43 6.47 -16.85
N HIS A 32 -5.43 7.11 -16.28
CA HIS A 32 -5.82 6.88 -14.90
C HIS A 32 -7.27 6.36 -14.74
N GLY A 33 -7.86 5.78 -15.77
CA GLY A 33 -9.10 4.98 -15.69
C GLY A 33 -10.34 5.65 -15.06
N ILE A 34 -10.28 6.94 -14.78
CA ILE A 34 -11.41 7.76 -14.34
C ILE A 34 -11.63 8.81 -15.42
N GLU A 35 -12.85 9.12 -15.78
CA GLU A 35 -13.34 9.92 -16.91
C GLU A 35 -12.70 11.32 -17.16
N GLN A 36 -11.59 11.62 -16.55
CA GLN A 36 -10.78 12.80 -16.89
C GLN A 36 -9.58 12.37 -17.72
N LYS A 37 -9.76 12.34 -19.03
CA LYS A 37 -8.68 12.26 -20.00
C LYS A 37 -7.76 13.46 -19.79
N PHE A 38 -6.67 13.27 -19.09
CA PHE A 38 -5.54 14.18 -19.24
C PHE A 38 -4.94 13.87 -20.60
N GLY A 39 -4.92 14.89 -21.47
CA GLY A 39 -4.35 14.74 -22.80
C GLY A 39 -2.90 14.25 -22.72
N VAL A 40 -2.43 13.64 -23.78
CA VAL A 40 -1.02 13.27 -23.97
C VAL A 40 -0.16 14.47 -23.62
N ILE A 41 0.49 14.47 -22.46
CA ILE A 41 1.46 15.48 -22.07
C ILE A 41 2.80 14.92 -22.50
N ALA A 42 3.30 15.39 -23.64
CA ALA A 42 4.68 15.14 -24.03
C ALA A 42 5.59 15.79 -23.00
N GLY A 43 6.31 14.99 -22.22
CA GLY A 43 7.17 15.49 -21.15
C GLY A 43 7.91 14.36 -20.46
N ARG A 44 8.94 14.74 -19.69
CA ARG A 44 9.72 13.78 -18.87
C ARG A 44 9.16 13.60 -17.46
N ALA A 45 8.13 14.35 -17.07
CA ALA A 45 7.53 14.29 -15.74
C ALA A 45 6.06 14.69 -15.80
N TRP A 46 5.22 13.95 -15.08
CA TRP A 46 3.80 14.23 -14.93
C TRP A 46 3.47 14.36 -13.44
N ARG A 47 2.60 15.30 -13.13
CA ARG A 47 2.06 15.45 -11.79
C ARG A 47 0.61 14.98 -11.78
N TRP A 48 0.33 13.94 -11.04
CA TRP A 48 -1.01 13.46 -10.78
C TRP A 48 -1.46 13.91 -9.37
N ARG A 49 -2.67 14.45 -9.28
CA ARG A 49 -3.28 14.83 -8.01
C ARG A 49 -4.22 13.71 -7.56
N ALA A 50 -4.00 13.18 -6.34
CA ALA A 50 -4.88 12.17 -5.77
C ALA A 50 -6.29 12.74 -5.55
N PRO A 51 -7.35 11.99 -5.86
CA PRO A 51 -8.72 12.32 -5.46
C PRO A 51 -8.85 12.40 -3.94
N GLU A 52 -9.82 13.19 -3.47
CA GLU A 52 -10.10 13.30 -2.03
C GLU A 52 -10.77 12.05 -1.45
N ARG A 53 -11.52 11.32 -2.29
CA ARG A 53 -12.25 10.12 -1.87
C ARG A 53 -11.29 8.94 -1.69
N PRO A 54 -11.31 8.25 -0.53
CA PRO A 54 -10.52 7.03 -0.35
C PRO A 54 -10.88 5.93 -1.36
N GLY A 55 -9.88 5.22 -1.87
CA GLY A 55 -10.09 4.17 -2.86
C GLY A 55 -8.83 3.72 -3.56
N LEU A 56 -9.01 2.83 -4.54
CA LEU A 56 -7.97 2.38 -5.46
C LEU A 56 -8.07 3.18 -6.76
N TYR A 57 -6.96 3.75 -7.21
CA TYR A 57 -6.83 4.55 -8.42
C TYR A 57 -5.66 4.01 -9.24
N PRO A 58 -5.91 3.10 -10.19
CA PRO A 58 -4.86 2.58 -11.05
C PRO A 58 -4.38 3.67 -12.01
N LEU A 59 -3.07 3.86 -12.07
CA LEU A 59 -2.40 4.67 -13.08
C LEU A 59 -1.69 3.74 -14.05
N VAL A 60 -1.87 3.98 -15.34
CA VAL A 60 -1.20 3.21 -16.38
C VAL A 60 -0.30 4.14 -17.17
N VAL A 61 0.96 3.80 -17.26
CA VAL A 61 1.98 4.53 -18.01
C VAL A 61 2.33 3.71 -19.25
N HIS A 62 2.07 4.24 -20.42
CA HIS A 62 2.38 3.59 -21.70
C HIS A 62 3.62 4.20 -22.32
N ALA A 63 4.51 3.36 -22.86
CA ALA A 63 5.57 3.80 -23.74
C ALA A 63 5.00 4.24 -25.08
N GLU A 64 5.65 5.19 -25.76
CA GLU A 64 5.32 5.56 -27.14
C GLU A 64 5.39 4.32 -28.04
N GLY A 65 4.38 4.17 -28.90
CA GLY A 65 4.25 2.98 -29.76
C GLY A 65 3.60 1.76 -29.09
N GLY A 66 3.15 1.86 -27.81
CA GLY A 66 2.38 0.81 -27.13
C GLY A 66 3.16 -0.46 -26.79
N THR A 67 4.50 -0.42 -26.85
CA THR A 67 5.37 -1.59 -26.67
C THR A 67 5.64 -1.97 -25.21
N ALA A 68 5.36 -1.07 -24.26
CA ALA A 68 5.52 -1.32 -22.83
C ALA A 68 4.48 -0.56 -22.02
N GLU A 69 4.06 -1.17 -20.93
CA GLU A 69 3.10 -0.62 -19.96
C GLU A 69 3.63 -0.79 -18.53
N VAL A 70 3.47 0.24 -17.70
CA VAL A 70 3.66 0.15 -16.24
C VAL A 70 2.36 0.51 -15.57
N ARG A 71 1.84 -0.39 -14.75
CA ARG A 71 0.64 -0.18 -13.94
C ARG A 71 1.01 0.10 -12.49
N LEU A 72 0.53 1.23 -11.98
CA LEU A 72 0.68 1.65 -10.59
C LEU A 72 -0.68 1.58 -9.91
N ASN A 73 -0.82 0.73 -8.90
CA ASN A 73 -2.01 0.66 -8.07
C ASN A 73 -1.89 1.65 -6.91
N VAL A 74 -2.47 2.84 -7.06
CA VAL A 74 -2.40 3.91 -6.06
C VAL A 74 -3.59 3.84 -5.12
N PHE A 75 -3.32 3.73 -3.81
CA PHE A 75 -4.36 3.73 -2.79
C PHE A 75 -4.44 5.08 -2.10
N VAL A 76 -5.60 5.73 -2.19
CA VAL A 76 -5.97 6.84 -1.32
C VAL A 76 -6.53 6.24 -0.03
N LYS A 77 -5.81 6.45 1.07
CA LYS A 77 -6.14 5.85 2.37
C LYS A 77 -7.36 6.48 3.00
N THR A 78 -8.16 5.68 3.70
CA THR A 78 -9.23 6.17 4.57
C THR A 78 -8.60 6.76 5.84
N PRO A 79 -8.87 8.04 6.19
CA PRO A 79 -8.37 8.65 7.41
C PRO A 79 -8.79 7.86 8.66
N VAL A 80 -7.91 7.79 9.64
CA VAL A 80 -8.18 7.15 10.94
C VAL A 80 -8.42 8.22 12.00
N ASP A 81 -9.62 8.22 12.58
CA ASP A 81 -9.91 8.97 13.80
C ASP A 81 -9.48 8.11 15.01
N HIS A 82 -8.35 8.47 15.62
CA HIS A 82 -7.80 7.72 16.75
C HIS A 82 -8.63 7.82 18.05
N ALA A 83 -9.64 8.70 18.11
CA ALA A 83 -10.61 8.71 19.20
C ALA A 83 -11.59 7.54 19.09
N ARG A 84 -11.79 7.02 17.88
CA ARG A 84 -12.66 5.87 17.61
C ARG A 84 -11.89 4.57 17.67
N ARG A 85 -12.58 3.51 18.09
CA ARG A 85 -12.03 2.14 18.17
C ARG A 85 -12.34 1.29 16.96
N THR A 86 -13.19 1.78 16.09
CA THR A 86 -13.65 1.07 14.89
C THR A 86 -13.65 2.01 13.69
N LEU A 87 -13.53 1.42 12.50
CA LEU A 87 -13.66 2.08 11.21
C LEU A 87 -14.61 1.22 10.36
N ASP A 88 -15.77 1.76 10.00
CA ASP A 88 -16.87 1.02 9.35
C ASP A 88 -17.19 -0.33 10.04
N GLY A 89 -17.20 -0.38 11.36
CA GLY A 89 -17.44 -1.60 12.14
C GLY A 89 -16.23 -2.54 12.29
N PHE A 90 -15.16 -2.32 11.53
CA PHE A 90 -13.92 -3.09 11.68
C PHE A 90 -13.15 -2.60 12.92
N ARG A 91 -12.75 -3.52 13.78
CA ARG A 91 -12.11 -3.21 15.07
C ARG A 91 -10.67 -2.76 14.87
N ILE A 92 -10.38 -1.51 15.10
CA ILE A 92 -9.02 -0.95 15.02
C ILE A 92 -8.32 -1.06 16.38
N GLY A 93 -8.98 -0.67 17.44
CA GLY A 93 -8.37 -0.58 18.78
C GLY A 93 -7.66 0.76 18.97
N ARG A 94 -6.62 0.78 19.79
CA ARG A 94 -5.91 2.01 20.17
C ARG A 94 -4.41 1.86 19.88
N TYR A 95 -3.90 2.76 19.08
CA TYR A 95 -2.46 2.99 18.95
C TYR A 95 -1.93 3.80 20.13
N GLU A 96 -0.68 3.59 20.50
CA GLU A 96 0.00 4.52 21.38
C GLU A 96 0.07 5.90 20.72
N PRO A 97 -0.23 6.99 21.46
CA PRO A 97 -0.35 8.33 20.87
C PRO A 97 1.00 8.89 20.40
N GLN A 98 2.10 8.42 20.96
CA GLN A 98 3.45 8.86 20.61
C GLN A 98 4.23 7.72 19.95
N PRO A 99 5.09 8.00 18.97
CA PRO A 99 5.98 6.99 18.43
C PRO A 99 6.98 6.52 19.49
N GLN A 100 7.46 5.29 19.33
CA GLN A 100 8.56 4.78 20.16
C GLN A 100 9.81 5.64 19.97
N ALA A 101 10.51 5.95 21.05
CA ALA A 101 11.73 6.77 21.00
C ALA A 101 12.75 6.21 19.99
N GLY A 102 13.25 7.07 19.13
CA GLY A 102 14.16 6.71 18.05
C GLY A 102 13.52 5.96 16.86
N ARG A 103 12.19 5.76 16.87
CA ARG A 103 11.45 5.03 15.84
C ARG A 103 10.21 5.79 15.36
N PRO A 104 10.38 6.84 14.55
CA PRO A 104 9.27 7.66 14.06
C PRO A 104 8.29 6.86 13.18
N ASP A 105 8.72 5.74 12.61
CA ASP A 105 7.90 4.81 11.83
C ASP A 105 6.85 4.06 12.67
N THR A 106 6.88 4.19 14.00
CA THR A 106 5.87 3.68 14.93
C THR A 106 4.82 4.71 15.32
N ALA A 107 4.75 5.85 14.64
CA ALA A 107 3.66 6.81 14.81
C ALA A 107 2.31 6.21 14.41
N PRO A 108 1.21 6.56 15.11
CA PRO A 108 -0.12 6.16 14.71
C PRO A 108 -0.39 6.48 13.23
N PRO A 109 -0.90 5.55 12.44
CA PRO A 109 -1.11 5.77 11.01
C PRO A 109 -2.22 6.79 10.78
N ALA A 110 -1.96 7.82 9.98
CA ALA A 110 -2.96 8.83 9.60
C ALA A 110 -4.13 8.23 8.77
N GLY A 111 -3.90 7.10 8.10
CA GLY A 111 -4.92 6.43 7.30
C GLY A 111 -4.57 4.98 6.96
N LEU A 112 -5.60 4.20 6.64
CA LEU A 112 -5.52 2.79 6.28
C LEU A 112 -6.09 2.55 4.88
N ILE A 113 -5.59 1.55 4.19
CA ILE A 113 -6.13 1.09 2.92
C ILE A 113 -7.45 0.37 3.20
N ARG A 114 -8.54 0.82 2.55
CA ARG A 114 -9.85 0.18 2.59
C ARG A 114 -9.86 -1.00 1.63
N VAL A 115 -10.15 -2.19 2.15
CA VAL A 115 -10.20 -3.43 1.39
C VAL A 115 -11.62 -3.96 1.37
N THR A 116 -12.08 -4.35 0.20
CA THR A 116 -13.39 -4.94 -0.06
C THR A 116 -13.22 -6.23 -0.86
N PRO A 117 -14.23 -7.07 -0.99
CA PRO A 117 -14.17 -8.24 -1.88
C PRO A 117 -13.76 -7.88 -3.32
N ALA A 118 -14.12 -6.69 -3.80
CA ALA A 118 -13.85 -6.26 -5.17
C ALA A 118 -12.39 -5.87 -5.44
N ASN A 119 -11.62 -5.44 -4.41
CA ASN A 119 -10.23 -4.99 -4.58
C ASN A 119 -9.20 -5.82 -3.80
N ARG A 120 -9.62 -6.87 -3.09
CA ARG A 120 -8.73 -7.70 -2.25
C ARG A 120 -7.58 -8.34 -3.03
N ASP A 121 -7.81 -8.69 -4.28
CA ASP A 121 -6.84 -9.36 -5.15
C ASP A 121 -5.88 -8.39 -5.85
N THR A 122 -5.95 -7.09 -5.53
CA THR A 122 -5.07 -6.07 -6.12
C THR A 122 -3.60 -6.37 -5.81
N ARG A 123 -2.77 -6.39 -6.84
CA ARG A 123 -1.32 -6.54 -6.68
C ARG A 123 -0.72 -5.29 -6.03
N LEU A 124 0.05 -5.50 -4.99
CA LEU A 124 0.87 -4.48 -4.32
C LEU A 124 2.28 -4.43 -4.92
N SER A 125 2.75 -5.57 -5.40
CA SER A 125 4.03 -5.75 -6.06
C SER A 125 3.93 -6.94 -7.04
N PRO A 126 4.96 -7.29 -7.81
CA PRO A 126 4.91 -8.38 -8.80
C PRO A 126 4.42 -9.72 -8.25
N HIS A 127 4.75 -10.06 -7.00
CA HIS A 127 4.43 -11.37 -6.43
C HIS A 127 3.45 -11.32 -5.25
N PHE A 128 3.13 -10.12 -4.71
CA PHE A 128 2.29 -9.99 -3.51
C PHE A 128 1.00 -9.21 -3.78
N ARG A 129 -0.11 -9.71 -3.18
CA ARG A 129 -1.44 -9.12 -3.27
C ARG A 129 -1.88 -8.55 -1.91
N LEU A 130 -2.87 -7.67 -1.98
CA LEU A 130 -3.41 -6.95 -0.82
C LEU A 130 -4.03 -7.89 0.23
N ASP A 131 -4.74 -8.93 -0.21
CA ASP A 131 -5.41 -9.89 0.66
C ASP A 131 -4.45 -10.66 1.58
N GLN A 132 -3.21 -10.89 1.14
CA GLN A 132 -2.18 -11.61 1.90
C GLN A 132 -1.75 -10.87 3.19
N PHE A 133 -2.00 -9.56 3.27
CA PHE A 133 -1.61 -8.71 4.40
C PHE A 133 -2.75 -8.39 5.35
N LEU A 134 -3.96 -8.91 5.09
CA LEU A 134 -5.13 -8.63 5.93
C LEU A 134 -4.98 -9.21 7.33
N CYS A 135 -5.47 -8.45 8.31
CA CYS A 135 -5.65 -8.93 9.66
C CYS A 135 -6.69 -10.05 9.71
N HIS A 136 -6.43 -11.12 10.46
CA HIS A 136 -7.27 -12.33 10.51
C HIS A 136 -8.55 -12.17 11.33
N GLN A 137 -8.73 -11.03 12.01
CA GLN A 137 -9.95 -10.75 12.76
C GLN A 137 -11.18 -10.61 11.85
N GLN A 138 -12.36 -10.84 12.44
CA GLN A 138 -13.66 -10.60 11.81
C GLN A 138 -13.71 -11.14 10.35
N PRO A 139 -13.61 -12.47 10.14
CA PRO A 139 -13.41 -13.06 8.81
C PRO A 139 -14.51 -12.64 7.82
N GLU A 140 -15.76 -12.57 8.26
CA GLU A 140 -16.92 -12.23 7.41
C GLU A 140 -17.20 -10.73 7.28
N HIS A 141 -16.49 -9.90 8.04
CA HIS A 141 -16.72 -8.46 8.03
C HIS A 141 -16.04 -7.78 6.84
N TRP A 142 -16.76 -6.92 6.15
CA TRP A 142 -16.24 -6.01 5.12
C TRP A 142 -16.85 -4.61 5.30
N PRO A 143 -16.10 -3.56 5.00
CA PRO A 143 -14.70 -3.54 4.56
C PRO A 143 -13.72 -3.90 5.68
N LYS A 144 -12.57 -4.43 5.29
CA LYS A 144 -11.38 -4.55 6.16
C LYS A 144 -10.43 -3.38 5.91
N TYR A 145 -9.51 -3.19 6.84
CA TYR A 145 -8.52 -2.13 6.76
C TYR A 145 -7.12 -2.68 6.99
N VAL A 146 -6.15 -2.20 6.20
CA VAL A 146 -4.78 -2.71 6.23
C VAL A 146 -3.77 -1.58 6.06
N LEU A 147 -2.59 -1.77 6.63
CA LEU A 147 -1.41 -0.96 6.40
C LEU A 147 -0.28 -1.86 5.90
N VAL A 148 0.36 -1.49 4.81
CA VAL A 148 1.55 -2.16 4.27
C VAL A 148 2.57 -1.09 3.91
N GLN A 149 3.76 -1.22 4.46
CA GLN A 149 4.84 -0.29 4.16
C GLN A 149 5.55 -0.70 2.86
N PRO A 150 5.84 0.21 1.93
CA PRO A 150 6.55 -0.11 0.69
C PRO A 150 7.87 -0.86 0.94
N ARG A 151 8.63 -0.47 1.95
CA ARG A 151 9.89 -1.13 2.32
C ARG A 151 9.72 -2.61 2.71
N LEU A 152 8.53 -3.00 3.23
CA LEU A 152 8.24 -4.41 3.50
C LEU A 152 8.10 -5.18 2.19
N LEU A 153 7.35 -4.62 1.23
CA LEU A 153 7.19 -5.21 -0.11
C LEU A 153 8.55 -5.35 -0.81
N ASP A 154 9.41 -4.32 -0.76
CA ASP A 154 10.76 -4.38 -1.33
C ASP A 154 11.60 -5.53 -0.73
N LYS A 155 11.48 -5.74 0.59
CA LYS A 155 12.19 -6.86 1.25
C LYS A 155 11.64 -8.21 0.83
N LEU A 156 10.32 -8.34 0.74
CA LEU A 156 9.66 -9.58 0.31
C LEU A 156 9.99 -9.92 -1.14
N GLU A 157 9.99 -8.92 -2.03
CA GLU A 157 10.38 -9.13 -3.44
C GLU A 157 11.86 -9.54 -3.57
N ARG A 158 12.77 -8.93 -2.79
CA ARG A 158 14.18 -9.36 -2.76
C ARG A 158 14.34 -10.77 -2.23
N LEU A 159 13.60 -11.12 -1.17
CA LEU A 159 13.59 -12.49 -0.63
C LEU A 159 13.10 -13.47 -1.68
N HIS A 160 11.98 -13.14 -2.36
CA HIS A 160 11.44 -13.95 -3.45
C HIS A 160 12.47 -14.18 -4.56
N GLY A 161 13.15 -13.11 -5.02
CA GLY A 161 14.21 -13.23 -6.02
C GLY A 161 15.39 -14.11 -5.57
N ALA A 162 15.87 -13.91 -4.33
CA ALA A 162 16.98 -14.69 -3.80
C ALA A 162 16.61 -16.19 -3.64
N LEU A 163 15.39 -16.49 -3.24
CA LEU A 163 14.92 -17.88 -3.16
C LEU A 163 14.79 -18.53 -4.55
N ALA A 164 14.32 -17.75 -5.56
CA ALA A 164 14.28 -18.21 -6.94
C ALA A 164 15.68 -18.57 -7.46
N GLU A 165 16.64 -17.68 -7.25
CA GLU A 165 18.04 -17.89 -7.63
C GLU A 165 18.65 -19.11 -6.94
N ALA A 166 18.25 -19.38 -5.70
CA ALA A 166 18.69 -20.55 -4.94
C ALA A 166 17.93 -21.85 -5.29
N GLY A 167 16.98 -21.80 -6.25
CA GLY A 167 16.22 -22.97 -6.72
C GLY A 167 15.10 -23.44 -5.79
N PHE A 168 14.65 -22.61 -4.84
CA PHE A 168 13.50 -22.94 -3.99
C PHE A 168 12.17 -22.78 -4.76
N PRO A 169 11.17 -23.67 -4.48
CA PRO A 169 9.84 -23.53 -5.08
C PRO A 169 9.13 -22.29 -4.52
N LEU A 170 8.83 -21.31 -5.38
CA LEU A 170 8.33 -20.00 -4.99
C LEU A 170 6.83 -19.96 -4.68
N ASP A 171 6.08 -20.95 -5.16
CA ASP A 171 4.67 -21.17 -4.87
C ASP A 171 4.40 -21.53 -3.40
N THR A 172 5.44 -21.89 -2.66
CA THR A 172 5.37 -22.21 -1.22
C THR A 172 5.53 -21.00 -0.31
N ILE A 173 5.87 -19.80 -0.85
CA ILE A 173 6.04 -18.60 -0.04
C ILE A 173 4.67 -18.04 0.34
N THR A 174 4.34 -18.13 1.62
CA THR A 174 3.07 -17.67 2.16
C THR A 174 3.30 -16.58 3.21
N VAL A 175 2.57 -15.47 3.10
CA VAL A 175 2.50 -14.45 4.15
C VAL A 175 1.60 -14.97 5.26
N MET A 176 2.18 -15.41 6.38
CA MET A 176 1.46 -16.00 7.51
C MET A 176 0.71 -14.98 8.34
N SER A 177 1.24 -13.76 8.45
CA SER A 177 0.63 -12.69 9.23
C SER A 177 1.16 -11.35 8.74
N GLY A 178 0.32 -10.58 8.07
CA GLY A 178 0.65 -9.22 7.65
C GLY A 178 0.33 -8.19 8.74
N TYR A 179 -0.48 -7.20 8.37
CA TYR A 179 -0.93 -6.16 9.29
C TYR A 179 -1.82 -6.73 10.41
N ARG A 180 -1.64 -6.21 11.63
CA ARG A 180 -2.52 -6.45 12.77
C ARG A 180 -3.04 -5.13 13.30
N THR A 181 -4.33 -5.07 13.58
CA THR A 181 -4.88 -3.94 14.34
C THR A 181 -4.41 -4.02 15.80
N PRO A 182 -4.29 -2.90 16.52
CA PRO A 182 -4.03 -2.93 17.96
C PRO A 182 -5.02 -3.80 18.74
N TRP A 183 -6.30 -3.79 18.31
CA TRP A 183 -7.32 -4.66 18.92
C TRP A 183 -6.96 -6.13 18.77
N TYR A 184 -6.69 -6.60 17.56
CA TYR A 184 -6.38 -8.01 17.29
C TYR A 184 -5.04 -8.44 17.91
N ASN A 185 -4.05 -7.54 17.90
CA ASN A 185 -2.76 -7.82 18.53
C ASN A 185 -2.92 -8.12 20.03
N ALA A 186 -3.78 -7.37 20.73
CA ALA A 186 -4.11 -7.63 22.14
C ALA A 186 -4.96 -8.90 22.29
N ASP A 187 -5.93 -9.13 21.42
CA ASP A 187 -6.84 -10.28 21.45
C ASP A 187 -6.10 -11.62 21.36
N ILE A 188 -5.02 -11.70 20.58
CA ILE A 188 -4.15 -12.87 20.48
C ILE A 188 -3.10 -12.95 21.59
N GLY A 189 -3.20 -12.14 22.63
CA GLY A 189 -2.30 -12.14 23.80
C GLY A 189 -0.95 -11.43 23.56
N ASN A 190 -0.76 -10.72 22.45
CA ASN A 190 0.46 -9.96 22.21
C ASN A 190 0.34 -8.56 22.84
N THR A 191 1.04 -8.36 23.94
CA THR A 191 1.03 -7.09 24.70
C THR A 191 1.98 -6.03 24.15
N THR A 192 2.74 -6.33 23.08
CA THR A 192 3.71 -5.42 22.48
C THR A 192 3.00 -4.32 21.70
N VAL A 193 2.92 -3.12 22.28
CA VAL A 193 2.24 -1.95 21.71
C VAL A 193 2.96 -1.33 20.50
N TYR A 194 4.23 -1.70 20.29
CA TYR A 194 5.04 -1.27 19.15
C TYR A 194 5.42 -2.44 18.22
N SER A 195 4.59 -3.50 18.20
CA SER A 195 4.76 -4.60 17.25
C SER A 195 4.82 -4.07 15.81
N GLN A 196 5.77 -4.55 15.02
CA GLN A 196 5.94 -4.13 13.63
C GLN A 196 4.73 -4.44 12.74
N HIS A 197 3.94 -5.45 13.12
CA HIS A 197 2.67 -5.77 12.45
C HIS A 197 1.66 -4.62 12.56
N LEU A 198 1.65 -3.85 13.66
CA LEU A 198 0.73 -2.72 13.85
C LEU A 198 1.01 -1.58 12.85
N PHE A 199 2.24 -1.49 12.38
CA PHE A 199 2.71 -0.41 11.49
C PHE A 199 2.94 -0.90 10.05
N GLY A 200 2.49 -2.12 9.72
CA GLY A 200 2.61 -2.70 8.38
C GLY A 200 4.06 -2.93 7.93
N SER A 201 4.96 -3.14 8.88
CA SER A 201 6.40 -3.30 8.64
C SER A 201 6.91 -4.73 8.84
N ALA A 202 6.00 -5.67 9.13
CA ALA A 202 6.28 -7.11 9.29
C ALA A 202 5.22 -7.95 8.57
N ALA A 203 5.63 -9.14 8.15
CA ALA A 203 4.82 -10.20 7.56
C ALA A 203 5.39 -11.56 7.92
#